data_b655019ab1a5b1dd7a0977f202dec96b
#
_entry.id   b655019ab1a5b1dd7a0977f202dec96b
#
_cell.length_a   1.000
_cell.length_b   1.000
_cell.length_c   1.000
_cell.angle_alpha   90.00
_cell.angle_beta   90.00
_cell.angle_gamma   90.00
#
_symmetry.space_group_name_H-M   'P 1'
#
loop_
_entity.id
_entity.type
_entity.pdbx_description
1 polymer ?
#
loop_
_entity_poly.entity_id
_entity_poly.type
_entity_poly.pdbx_seq_one_letter_code
_entity_poly.pdbx_strand_id
1 'polypeptide(L)'
;MNYLQNRPTMLTDQVKEYLLPNLFNAAVRAGAAIMKVYKNRDDYDISLKSDRTPITVADRLAHETIKDYLGQTRIPILSEEGREMGFDERCNWELFLLVDPLDGTVEFIKGNNEFTVNIALMENNVCAGAVVYVPYFEKMYVAWRGEGAYLKEHVKPTPDSAYSYRHVVEEQRRLPLEEARHEGFRVAVSRSHQTCL
;
A
#
# COMPACT_ATOMS: atom_id res chain seq x y z
N MET A 1 -25.89 -17.02 -2.47
CA MET A 1 -25.16 -18.30 -2.49
C MET A 1 -23.68 -17.99 -2.75
N ASN A 2 -22.83 -18.19 -1.73
CA ASN A 2 -21.42 -17.77 -1.76
C ASN A 2 -20.56 -18.75 -2.58
N TYR A 3 -20.45 -18.53 -3.89
CA TYR A 3 -19.57 -19.31 -4.75
C TYR A 3 -18.07 -19.05 -4.51
N LEU A 4 -17.71 -18.04 -3.70
CA LEU A 4 -16.31 -17.63 -3.46
C LEU A 4 -15.64 -18.31 -2.26
N GLN A 5 -16.40 -19.08 -1.43
CA GLN A 5 -15.86 -19.63 -0.18
C GLN A 5 -15.17 -20.99 -0.29
N ASN A 6 -15.16 -21.65 -1.46
CA ASN A 6 -14.69 -23.04 -1.60
C ASN A 6 -13.50 -23.23 -2.54
N ARG A 7 -12.80 -22.18 -2.97
CA ARG A 7 -11.53 -22.39 -3.69
C ARG A 7 -10.41 -22.60 -2.68
N PRO A 8 -9.55 -23.63 -2.87
CA PRO A 8 -8.39 -23.81 -2.00
C PRO A 8 -7.51 -22.55 -2.06
N THR A 9 -7.08 -22.06 -0.92
CA THR A 9 -6.13 -20.93 -0.87
C THR A 9 -4.78 -21.37 -1.43
N MET A 10 -4.17 -20.54 -2.26
CA MET A 10 -2.77 -20.70 -2.70
C MET A 10 -1.79 -20.17 -1.64
N LEU A 11 -2.29 -19.48 -0.64
CA LEU A 11 -1.49 -18.77 0.36
C LEU A 11 -1.24 -19.66 1.58
N THR A 12 -0.19 -20.47 1.47
CA THR A 12 0.37 -21.21 2.61
C THR A 12 1.21 -20.29 3.51
N ASP A 13 1.56 -20.76 4.72
CA ASP A 13 2.45 -20.02 5.61
C ASP A 13 3.80 -19.71 4.93
N GLN A 14 4.35 -20.62 4.15
CA GLN A 14 5.59 -20.39 3.39
C GLN A 14 5.45 -19.25 2.37
N VAL A 15 4.32 -19.19 1.68
CA VAL A 15 4.03 -18.11 0.72
C VAL A 15 3.88 -16.78 1.45
N LYS A 16 3.23 -16.76 2.61
CA LYS A 16 3.12 -15.59 3.47
C LYS A 16 4.50 -15.13 3.96
N GLU A 17 5.32 -16.05 4.49
CA GLU A 17 6.67 -15.74 4.97
C GLU A 17 7.56 -15.15 3.88
N TYR A 18 7.32 -15.50 2.62
CA TYR A 18 7.99 -14.90 1.47
C TYR A 18 7.37 -13.56 1.06
N LEU A 19 6.05 -13.50 0.87
CA LEU A 19 5.40 -12.33 0.29
C LEU A 19 5.29 -11.16 1.24
N LEU A 20 4.96 -11.37 2.52
CA LEU A 20 4.72 -10.28 3.45
C LEU A 20 5.93 -9.35 3.62
N PRO A 21 7.17 -9.84 3.81
CA PRO A 21 8.34 -8.96 3.85
C PRO A 21 8.62 -8.30 2.49
N ASN A 22 8.28 -8.93 1.37
CA ASN A 22 8.43 -8.30 0.06
C ASN A 22 7.49 -7.12 -0.12
N LEU A 23 6.21 -7.25 0.27
CA LEU A 23 5.25 -6.12 0.26
C LEU A 23 5.73 -4.99 1.19
N PHE A 24 6.16 -5.36 2.40
CA PHE A 24 6.67 -4.42 3.39
C PHE A 24 7.86 -3.63 2.86
N ASN A 25 8.88 -4.31 2.35
CA ASN A 25 10.09 -3.67 1.83
C ASN A 25 9.80 -2.81 0.60
N ALA A 26 8.92 -3.25 -0.30
CA ALA A 26 8.50 -2.46 -1.45
C ALA A 26 7.88 -1.12 -1.01
N ALA A 27 6.97 -1.16 -0.03
CA ALA A 27 6.34 0.05 0.50
C ALA A 27 7.36 0.99 1.18
N VAL A 28 8.30 0.45 1.96
CA VAL A 28 9.35 1.25 2.61
C VAL A 28 10.26 1.93 1.58
N ARG A 29 10.67 1.19 0.54
CA ARG A 29 11.51 1.72 -0.55
C ARG A 29 10.79 2.81 -1.35
N ALA A 30 9.52 2.58 -1.70
CA ALA A 30 8.68 3.58 -2.34
C ALA A 30 8.53 4.84 -1.47
N GLY A 31 8.26 4.65 -0.18
CA GLY A 31 8.21 5.74 0.79
C GLY A 31 9.52 6.55 0.85
N ALA A 32 10.68 5.89 0.70
CA ALA A 32 11.96 6.59 0.62
C ALA A 32 12.07 7.46 -0.65
N ALA A 33 11.61 6.95 -1.80
CA ALA A 33 11.56 7.71 -3.05
C ALA A 33 10.63 8.92 -2.92
N ILE A 34 9.43 8.73 -2.35
CA ILE A 34 8.47 9.81 -2.07
C ILE A 34 9.08 10.87 -1.15
N MET A 35 9.67 10.46 -0.03
CA MET A 35 10.24 11.39 0.96
C MET A 35 11.44 12.16 0.44
N LYS A 36 12.18 11.62 -0.53
CA LYS A 36 13.25 12.34 -1.22
C LYS A 36 12.69 13.53 -2.01
N VAL A 37 11.60 13.32 -2.76
CA VAL A 37 10.92 14.40 -3.49
C VAL A 37 10.23 15.35 -2.51
N TYR A 38 9.55 14.85 -1.50
CA TYR A 38 8.80 15.63 -0.52
C TYR A 38 9.63 16.68 0.21
N LYS A 39 10.91 16.37 0.46
CA LYS A 39 11.88 17.31 1.10
C LYS A 39 12.36 18.41 0.16
N ASN A 40 12.28 18.20 -1.15
CA ASN A 40 12.76 19.13 -2.19
C ASN A 40 11.56 19.63 -3.01
N ARG A 41 10.86 20.65 -2.50
CA ARG A 41 9.64 21.16 -3.15
C ARG A 41 9.84 21.69 -4.56
N ASP A 42 11.05 22.10 -4.90
CA ASP A 42 11.42 22.56 -6.25
C ASP A 42 11.39 21.40 -7.28
N ASP A 43 11.41 20.14 -6.81
CA ASP A 43 11.36 18.93 -7.63
C ASP A 43 9.92 18.43 -7.89
N TYR A 44 8.89 19.19 -7.48
CA TYR A 44 7.50 18.83 -7.70
C TYR A 44 7.08 19.08 -9.15
N ASP A 45 7.49 18.21 -10.07
CA ASP A 45 6.95 18.22 -11.43
C ASP A 45 5.50 17.72 -11.41
N ILE A 46 4.56 18.66 -11.33
CA ILE A 46 3.13 18.38 -11.23
C ILE A 46 2.54 18.36 -12.64
N SER A 47 1.91 17.26 -13.02
CA SER A 47 1.12 17.13 -14.24
C SER A 47 -0.30 16.67 -13.90
N LEU A 48 -1.18 16.64 -14.89
CA LEU A 48 -2.56 16.17 -14.74
C LEU A 48 -2.75 14.88 -15.52
N LYS A 49 -3.41 13.90 -14.91
CA LYS A 49 -3.92 12.71 -15.60
C LYS A 49 -5.07 13.09 -16.56
N SER A 50 -5.51 12.14 -17.37
CA SER A 50 -6.64 12.33 -18.31
C SER A 50 -7.95 12.75 -17.63
N ASP A 51 -8.17 12.32 -16.39
CA ASP A 51 -9.30 12.67 -15.54
C ASP A 51 -9.11 13.98 -14.75
N ARG A 52 -8.00 14.72 -15.02
CA ARG A 52 -7.58 15.96 -14.35
C ARG A 52 -7.13 15.78 -12.89
N THR A 53 -6.90 14.57 -12.41
CA THR A 53 -6.24 14.36 -11.11
C THR A 53 -4.75 14.70 -11.21
N PRO A 54 -4.15 15.30 -10.17
CA PRO A 54 -2.73 15.60 -10.19
C PRO A 54 -1.90 14.32 -10.07
N ILE A 55 -0.79 14.29 -10.81
CA ILE A 55 0.28 13.31 -10.67
C ILE A 55 1.60 14.04 -10.53
N THR A 56 2.46 13.57 -9.66
CA THR A 56 3.78 14.16 -9.44
C THR A 56 4.89 13.20 -9.85
N VAL A 57 6.12 13.70 -9.87
CA VAL A 57 7.29 12.84 -10.04
C VAL A 57 7.41 11.81 -8.91
N ALA A 58 6.88 12.10 -7.71
CA ALA A 58 6.89 11.19 -6.58
C ALA A 58 6.03 9.95 -6.83
N ASP A 59 4.82 10.12 -7.43
CA ASP A 59 3.93 9.01 -7.79
C ASP A 59 4.64 8.06 -8.77
N ARG A 60 5.26 8.62 -9.81
CA ARG A 60 5.99 7.83 -10.82
C ARG A 60 7.20 7.09 -10.24
N LEU A 61 8.00 7.77 -9.41
CA LEU A 61 9.16 7.15 -8.77
C LEU A 61 8.76 6.04 -7.79
N ALA A 62 7.68 6.24 -7.04
CA ALA A 62 7.13 5.23 -6.15
C ALA A 62 6.64 4.01 -6.94
N HIS A 63 5.89 4.24 -8.03
CA HIS A 63 5.42 3.18 -8.93
C HIS A 63 6.56 2.32 -9.47
N GLU A 64 7.56 2.96 -10.09
CA GLU A 64 8.71 2.22 -10.66
C GLU A 64 9.50 1.49 -9.56
N THR A 65 9.70 2.10 -8.39
CA THR A 65 10.37 1.45 -7.26
C THR A 65 9.65 0.18 -6.82
N ILE A 66 8.31 0.22 -6.69
CA ILE A 66 7.49 -0.94 -6.31
C ILE A 66 7.57 -2.02 -7.39
N LYS A 67 7.38 -1.63 -8.64
CA LYS A 67 7.38 -2.52 -9.80
C LYS A 67 8.72 -3.25 -9.95
N ASP A 68 9.83 -2.53 -9.87
CA ASP A 68 11.17 -3.11 -9.99
C ASP A 68 11.45 -4.09 -8.84
N TYR A 69 11.08 -3.71 -7.61
CA TYR A 69 11.32 -4.57 -6.46
C TYR A 69 10.42 -5.79 -6.44
N LEU A 70 9.10 -5.64 -6.69
CA LEU A 70 8.14 -6.74 -6.66
C LEU A 70 8.13 -7.58 -7.93
N GLY A 71 8.75 -7.14 -9.02
CA GLY A 71 8.88 -7.90 -10.25
C GLY A 71 9.52 -9.29 -10.07
N GLN A 72 10.40 -9.44 -9.07
CA GLN A 72 10.99 -10.74 -8.70
C GLN A 72 9.96 -11.77 -8.21
N THR A 73 8.80 -11.33 -7.71
CA THR A 73 7.74 -12.23 -7.23
C THR A 73 7.00 -12.90 -8.39
N ARG A 74 7.08 -12.36 -9.58
CA ARG A 74 6.34 -12.78 -10.79
C ARG A 74 4.81 -12.71 -10.63
N ILE A 75 4.33 -12.04 -9.60
CA ILE A 75 2.89 -11.81 -9.39
C ILE A 75 2.50 -10.57 -10.22
N PRO A 76 1.42 -10.64 -11.03
CA PRO A 76 0.93 -9.48 -11.76
C PRO A 76 0.67 -8.28 -10.85
N ILE A 77 1.01 -7.08 -11.31
CA ILE A 77 0.81 -5.84 -10.57
C ILE A 77 -0.22 -4.98 -11.29
N LEU A 78 -1.34 -4.70 -10.62
CA LEU A 78 -2.32 -3.72 -11.02
C LEU A 78 -2.09 -2.46 -10.19
N SER A 79 -1.50 -1.43 -10.80
CA SER A 79 -1.15 -0.19 -10.13
C SER A 79 -1.95 0.97 -10.71
N GLU A 80 -2.31 1.93 -9.86
CA GLU A 80 -2.98 3.17 -10.26
C GLU A 80 -2.17 3.96 -11.29
N GLU A 81 -0.83 3.99 -11.12
CA GLU A 81 0.11 4.67 -12.01
C GLU A 81 0.64 3.77 -13.13
N GLY A 82 0.09 2.56 -13.23
CA GLY A 82 0.46 1.59 -14.27
C GLY A 82 -0.21 1.89 -15.61
N ARG A 83 0.13 1.08 -16.63
CA ARG A 83 -0.60 1.12 -17.88
C ARG A 83 -2.06 0.69 -17.68
N GLU A 84 -2.95 1.23 -18.47
CA GLU A 84 -4.33 0.72 -18.52
C GLU A 84 -4.33 -0.76 -18.93
N MET A 85 -5.03 -1.58 -18.15
CA MET A 85 -5.22 -3.00 -18.40
C MET A 85 -6.70 -3.28 -18.59
N GLY A 86 -7.04 -3.81 -19.75
CA GLY A 86 -8.42 -4.23 -20.06
C GLY A 86 -8.92 -5.31 -19.12
N PHE A 87 -10.23 -5.41 -18.97
CA PHE A 87 -10.85 -6.46 -18.14
C PHE A 87 -10.43 -7.85 -18.59
N ASP A 88 -10.39 -8.11 -19.89
CA ASP A 88 -10.05 -9.43 -20.46
C ASP A 88 -8.62 -9.88 -20.12
N GLU A 89 -7.70 -8.94 -19.90
CA GLU A 89 -6.33 -9.24 -19.49
C GLU A 89 -6.25 -9.70 -18.03
N ARG A 90 -7.02 -9.06 -17.16
CA ARG A 90 -6.92 -9.25 -15.69
C ARG A 90 -8.00 -10.15 -15.09
N CYS A 91 -9.08 -10.46 -15.82
CA CYS A 91 -10.22 -11.22 -15.29
C CYS A 91 -9.86 -12.64 -14.86
N ASN A 92 -8.77 -13.21 -15.41
CA ASN A 92 -8.28 -14.55 -15.10
C ASN A 92 -7.17 -14.56 -14.03
N TRP A 93 -6.80 -13.42 -13.47
CA TRP A 93 -5.77 -13.40 -12.42
C TRP A 93 -6.35 -13.93 -11.10
N GLU A 94 -5.88 -15.07 -10.70
CA GLU A 94 -6.26 -15.65 -9.39
C GLU A 94 -5.47 -15.01 -8.25
N LEU A 95 -4.22 -14.57 -8.53
CA LEU A 95 -3.34 -13.87 -7.61
C LEU A 95 -2.74 -12.64 -8.29
N PHE A 96 -2.86 -11.47 -7.65
CA PHE A 96 -2.27 -10.24 -8.14
C PHE A 96 -2.02 -9.23 -7.01
N LEU A 97 -1.17 -8.26 -7.27
CA LEU A 97 -0.91 -7.13 -6.39
C LEU A 97 -1.73 -5.93 -6.87
N LEU A 98 -2.50 -5.33 -5.95
CA LEU A 98 -3.19 -4.07 -6.17
C LEU A 98 -2.40 -2.97 -5.46
N VAL A 99 -1.98 -1.96 -6.22
CA VAL A 99 -1.02 -0.97 -5.75
C VAL A 99 -1.52 0.44 -6.02
N ASP A 100 -1.52 1.26 -4.96
CA ASP A 100 -1.56 2.70 -5.04
C ASP A 100 -0.22 3.23 -4.51
N PRO A 101 0.65 3.72 -5.41
CA PRO A 101 2.02 4.09 -5.05
C PRO A 101 2.11 5.32 -4.16
N LEU A 102 1.17 6.27 -4.32
CA LEU A 102 1.06 7.48 -3.50
C LEU A 102 -0.41 7.90 -3.39
N ASP A 103 -1.09 7.36 -2.40
CA ASP A 103 -2.44 7.78 -2.03
C ASP A 103 -2.38 9.09 -1.25
N GLY A 104 -3.16 10.08 -1.70
CA GLY A 104 -3.15 11.42 -1.15
C GLY A 104 -2.20 12.37 -1.89
N THR A 105 -2.13 12.32 -3.23
CA THR A 105 -1.31 13.23 -4.04
C THR A 105 -1.64 14.70 -3.78
N VAL A 106 -2.91 15.04 -3.53
CA VAL A 106 -3.33 16.40 -3.17
C VAL A 106 -2.73 16.82 -1.83
N GLU A 107 -2.73 15.93 -0.85
CA GLU A 107 -2.15 16.15 0.48
C GLU A 107 -0.63 16.28 0.40
N PHE A 108 0.00 15.47 -0.44
CA PHE A 108 1.43 15.56 -0.75
C PHE A 108 1.79 16.95 -1.31
N ILE A 109 1.05 17.42 -2.32
CA ILE A 109 1.26 18.75 -2.94
C ILE A 109 1.04 19.87 -1.93
N LYS A 110 0.00 19.78 -1.09
CA LYS A 110 -0.28 20.75 -0.03
C LYS A 110 0.75 20.74 1.11
N GLY A 111 1.51 19.68 1.26
CA GLY A 111 2.52 19.55 2.32
C GLY A 111 1.93 19.32 3.70
N ASN A 112 0.78 18.64 3.81
CA ASN A 112 0.13 18.38 5.10
C ASN A 112 0.53 17.02 5.73
N ASN A 113 1.44 16.27 5.08
CA ASN A 113 2.02 15.01 5.56
C ASN A 113 1.06 13.79 5.55
N GLU A 114 -0.13 13.94 5.00
CA GLU A 114 -1.19 12.92 5.02
C GLU A 114 -1.24 12.14 3.70
N PHE A 115 -0.22 11.34 3.43
CA PHE A 115 -0.15 10.48 2.24
C PHE A 115 0.41 9.10 2.60
N THR A 116 0.07 8.09 1.80
CA THR A 116 0.43 6.69 2.06
C THR A 116 0.93 5.97 0.82
N VAL A 117 1.58 4.82 1.02
CA VAL A 117 1.85 3.79 0.01
C VAL A 117 0.99 2.59 0.35
N ASN A 118 0.13 2.16 -0.56
CA ASN A 118 -0.79 1.07 -0.33
C ASN A 118 -0.48 -0.11 -1.27
N ILE A 119 -0.24 -1.30 -0.72
CA ILE A 119 -0.01 -2.53 -1.48
C ILE A 119 -0.85 -3.65 -0.89
N ALA A 120 -1.76 -4.22 -1.69
CA ALA A 120 -2.59 -5.35 -1.31
C ALA A 120 -2.30 -6.57 -2.19
N LEU A 121 -2.22 -7.74 -1.57
CA LEU A 121 -2.22 -9.03 -2.23
C LEU A 121 -3.67 -9.49 -2.38
N MET A 122 -4.10 -9.67 -3.60
CA MET A 122 -5.44 -10.12 -3.96
C MET A 122 -5.40 -11.59 -4.36
N GLU A 123 -6.26 -12.41 -3.76
CA GLU A 123 -6.46 -13.82 -4.11
C GLU A 123 -7.94 -14.02 -4.46
N ASN A 124 -8.23 -14.44 -5.69
CA ASN A 124 -9.60 -14.66 -6.18
C ASN A 124 -10.51 -13.43 -5.96
N ASN A 125 -9.99 -12.22 -6.23
CA ASN A 125 -10.66 -10.92 -6.02
C ASN A 125 -10.99 -10.58 -4.55
N VAL A 126 -10.38 -11.28 -3.59
CA VAL A 126 -10.49 -10.97 -2.15
C VAL A 126 -9.12 -10.59 -1.62
N CYS A 127 -9.06 -9.55 -0.80
CA CYS A 127 -7.81 -9.14 -0.16
C CYS A 127 -7.34 -10.25 0.80
N ALA A 128 -6.14 -10.74 0.58
CA ALA A 128 -5.50 -11.78 1.38
C ALA A 128 -4.47 -11.24 2.36
N GLY A 129 -3.77 -10.19 1.98
CA GLY A 129 -2.82 -9.48 2.82
C GLY A 129 -2.60 -8.07 2.31
N ALA A 130 -2.21 -7.16 3.18
CA ALA A 130 -1.96 -5.78 2.79
C ALA A 130 -0.94 -5.10 3.70
N VAL A 131 -0.27 -4.11 3.13
CA VAL A 131 0.52 -3.12 3.85
C VAL A 131 0.07 -1.73 3.45
N VAL A 132 -0.04 -0.83 4.45
CA VAL A 132 -0.28 0.60 4.27
C VAL A 132 0.83 1.33 5.01
N TYR A 133 1.68 2.00 4.27
CA TYR A 133 2.83 2.69 4.82
C TYR A 133 2.62 4.20 4.81
N VAL A 134 2.83 4.84 5.96
CA VAL A 134 2.75 6.29 6.16
C VAL A 134 4.19 6.81 6.33
N PRO A 135 4.88 7.17 5.24
CA PRO A 135 6.33 7.39 5.27
C PRO A 135 6.74 8.60 6.12
N TYR A 136 5.93 9.66 6.17
CA TYR A 136 6.21 10.82 6.98
C TYR A 136 6.15 10.53 8.49
N PHE A 137 5.21 9.70 8.91
CA PHE A 137 5.05 9.32 10.32
C PHE A 137 5.76 8.03 10.70
N GLU A 138 6.50 7.42 9.78
CA GLU A 138 7.26 6.17 9.99
C GLU A 138 6.38 5.02 10.53
N LYS A 139 5.12 4.95 10.06
CA LYS A 139 4.14 3.96 10.50
C LYS A 139 3.78 2.99 9.38
N MET A 140 3.77 1.72 9.69
CA MET A 140 3.35 0.66 8.78
C MET A 140 2.20 -0.12 9.38
N TYR A 141 1.08 -0.15 8.67
CA TYR A 141 -0.04 -1.03 8.97
C TYR A 141 0.10 -2.29 8.14
N VAL A 142 -0.07 -3.43 8.78
CA VAL A 142 0.09 -4.76 8.16
C VAL A 142 -1.12 -5.59 8.49
N ALA A 143 -1.70 -6.26 7.52
CA ALA A 143 -2.81 -7.18 7.73
C ALA A 143 -2.63 -8.45 6.91
N TRP A 144 -3.11 -9.57 7.46
CA TRP A 144 -3.22 -10.83 6.76
C TRP A 144 -4.55 -11.49 7.10
N ARG A 145 -5.21 -12.02 6.08
CA ARG A 145 -6.55 -12.63 6.22
C ARG A 145 -6.54 -13.76 7.25
N GLY A 146 -7.44 -13.67 8.22
CA GLY A 146 -7.55 -14.63 9.33
C GLY A 146 -6.64 -14.35 10.54
N GLU A 147 -5.65 -13.44 10.42
CA GLU A 147 -4.71 -13.15 11.50
C GLU A 147 -4.92 -11.79 12.16
N GLY A 148 -5.63 -10.90 11.49
CA GLY A 148 -5.93 -9.56 11.97
C GLY A 148 -5.06 -8.49 11.32
N ALA A 149 -5.07 -7.30 11.92
CA ALA A 149 -4.29 -6.15 11.49
C ALA A 149 -3.41 -5.64 12.61
N TYR A 150 -2.26 -5.09 12.24
CA TYR A 150 -1.20 -4.68 13.17
C TYR A 150 -0.59 -3.35 12.74
N LEU A 151 -0.10 -2.59 13.72
CA LEU A 151 0.69 -1.38 13.54
C LEU A 151 2.15 -1.65 13.96
N LYS A 152 3.09 -1.29 13.09
CA LYS A 152 4.51 -1.19 13.39
C LYS A 152 4.94 0.26 13.28
N GLU A 153 5.55 0.79 14.33
CA GLU A 153 6.07 2.16 14.41
C GLU A 153 7.58 2.20 14.18
N HIS A 154 8.12 3.39 13.95
CA HIS A 154 9.55 3.66 13.70
C HIS A 154 10.11 2.95 12.45
N VAL A 155 9.25 2.74 11.44
CA VAL A 155 9.64 2.18 10.15
C VAL A 155 10.16 3.32 9.27
N LYS A 156 11.47 3.54 9.29
CA LYS A 156 12.10 4.64 8.54
C LYS A 156 12.08 4.36 7.03
N PRO A 157 11.76 5.38 6.20
CA PRO A 157 11.84 5.24 4.76
C PRO A 157 13.30 5.08 4.33
N THR A 158 13.64 3.90 3.79
CA THR A 158 15.01 3.50 3.45
C THR A 158 15.02 2.87 2.05
N PRO A 159 15.85 3.36 1.11
CA PRO A 159 15.90 2.83 -0.25
C PRO A 159 16.40 1.39 -0.33
N ASP A 160 17.23 0.96 0.62
CA ASP A 160 17.81 -0.38 0.68
C ASP A 160 17.14 -1.26 1.74
N SER A 161 15.85 -1.02 2.01
CA SER A 161 15.08 -1.79 2.98
C SER A 161 15.15 -3.29 2.71
N ALA A 162 15.45 -4.07 3.75
CA ALA A 162 15.63 -5.53 3.71
C ALA A 162 15.07 -6.21 4.99
N TYR A 163 13.88 -5.81 5.43
CA TYR A 163 13.21 -6.46 6.56
C TYR A 163 12.93 -7.93 6.24
N SER A 164 13.33 -8.85 7.14
CA SER A 164 12.94 -10.25 7.07
C SER A 164 11.52 -10.44 7.63
N TYR A 165 10.92 -11.62 7.40
CA TYR A 165 9.61 -11.96 7.97
C TYR A 165 9.56 -11.75 9.48
N ARG A 166 10.61 -12.21 10.18
CA ARG A 166 10.74 -12.03 11.62
C ARG A 166 10.69 -10.56 12.04
N HIS A 167 11.44 -9.69 11.36
CA HIS A 167 11.43 -8.26 11.66
C HIS A 167 10.07 -7.61 11.34
N VAL A 168 9.35 -8.12 10.34
CA VAL A 168 8.02 -7.59 10.02
C VAL A 168 7.02 -7.94 11.12
N VAL A 169 7.05 -9.16 11.68
CA VAL A 169 6.05 -9.64 12.64
C VAL A 169 6.40 -9.34 14.10
N GLU A 170 7.68 -9.07 14.42
CA GLU A 170 8.08 -8.67 15.77
C GLU A 170 7.71 -7.21 16.07
N GLU A 171 7.48 -6.90 17.35
CA GLU A 171 7.19 -5.54 17.85
C GLU A 171 5.98 -4.86 17.19
N GLN A 172 5.01 -5.65 16.77
CA GLN A 172 3.76 -5.13 16.22
C GLN A 172 2.69 -4.97 17.32
N ARG A 173 1.89 -3.91 17.21
CA ARG A 173 0.72 -3.69 18.06
C ARG A 173 -0.53 -4.09 17.31
N ARG A 174 -1.31 -5.02 17.89
CA ARG A 174 -2.56 -5.47 17.27
C ARG A 174 -3.61 -4.36 17.26
N LEU A 175 -4.35 -4.28 16.17
CA LEU A 175 -5.46 -3.34 16.01
C LEU A 175 -6.81 -4.02 16.35
N PRO A 176 -7.83 -3.27 16.84
CA PRO A 176 -7.73 -1.86 17.24
C PRO A 176 -6.86 -1.69 18.49
N LEU A 177 -6.16 -0.54 18.57
CA LEU A 177 -5.40 -0.21 19.79
C LEU A 177 -6.36 -0.04 20.96
N GLU A 178 -6.00 -0.54 22.15
CA GLU A 178 -6.88 -0.45 23.33
C GLU A 178 -7.20 1.00 23.70
N GLU A 179 -6.20 1.88 23.59
CA GLU A 179 -6.36 3.31 23.87
C GLU A 179 -7.31 4.02 22.87
N ALA A 180 -7.56 3.38 21.72
CA ALA A 180 -8.46 3.93 20.70
C ALA A 180 -9.92 3.50 20.88
N ARG A 181 -10.25 2.70 21.91
CA ARG A 181 -11.63 2.33 22.22
C ARG A 181 -12.37 3.54 22.75
N HIS A 182 -13.31 4.03 21.97
CA HIS A 182 -14.21 5.11 22.35
C HIS A 182 -15.64 4.64 22.34
N GLU A 183 -16.42 5.13 23.29
CA GLU A 183 -17.88 4.98 23.27
C GLU A 183 -18.46 5.84 22.13
N GLY A 184 -19.23 5.21 21.23
CA GLY A 184 -19.95 5.89 20.16
C GLY A 184 -19.44 5.63 18.75
N PHE A 185 -20.19 6.08 17.78
CA PHE A 185 -19.88 5.97 16.35
C PHE A 185 -18.83 7.02 15.95
N ARG A 186 -17.79 6.59 15.23
CA ARG A 186 -16.84 7.50 14.59
C ARG A 186 -16.86 7.27 13.07
N VAL A 187 -17.00 8.34 12.34
CA VAL A 187 -16.94 8.35 10.88
C VAL A 187 -15.63 9.03 10.47
N ALA A 188 -14.83 8.33 9.66
CA ALA A 188 -13.68 8.95 9.02
C ALA A 188 -14.18 9.77 7.81
N VAL A 189 -13.77 11.02 7.74
CA VAL A 189 -14.12 11.93 6.63
C VAL A 189 -12.82 12.40 6.01
N SER A 190 -12.74 12.36 4.68
CA SER A 190 -11.62 12.94 3.95
C SER A 190 -11.63 14.46 4.09
N ARG A 191 -10.46 15.06 4.33
CA ARG A 191 -10.31 16.52 4.40
C ARG A 191 -10.35 17.19 3.04
N SER A 192 -9.93 16.49 2.00
CA SER A 192 -9.77 17.03 0.64
C SER A 192 -10.87 16.61 -0.32
N HIS A 193 -11.50 15.47 -0.07
CA HIS A 193 -12.62 14.98 -0.86
C HIS A 193 -13.91 15.21 -0.07
N GLN A 194 -14.62 16.29 -0.38
CA GLN A 194 -15.99 16.47 0.10
C GLN A 194 -16.88 15.50 -0.70
N THR A 195 -17.10 14.32 -0.15
CA THR A 195 -18.24 13.52 -0.57
C THR A 195 -19.48 14.20 -0.02
N CYS A 196 -20.29 14.78 -0.91
CA CYS A 196 -21.68 15.07 -0.59
C CYS A 196 -22.36 13.74 -0.20
N LEU A 197 -22.69 13.60 1.08
CA LEU A 197 -23.64 12.61 1.55
C LEU A 197 -25.05 13.06 1.20
#